data_16809ac8ad9d7402614e4fa8a560f8d5
#
_entry.id   16809ac8ad9d7402614e4fa8a560f8d5
#
_cell.length_a   1.000
_cell.length_b   1.000
_cell.length_c   1.000
_cell.angle_alpha   90.00
_cell.angle_beta   90.00
_cell.angle_gamma   90.00
#
_symmetry.space_group_name_H-M   'P 1'
#
loop_
_entity.id
_entity.type
_entity.pdbx_description
1 polymer ?
#
loop_
_entity_poly.entity_id
_entity_poly.type
_entity_poly.pdbx_seq_one_letter_code
_entity_poly.pdbx_strand_id
1 'polypeptide(L)'
;MREKPLILVVDDEHDLLEIMSTKLSHSGFDVIVAYNANEAYDAAKKTHPDLILMDIHMPGASGTDAALRIKQDPETKDIKVAFLSNLKDPWPTTQAPKEGMAKSIGMEDFIDKTEDLDVTVQKVRDILARK
;
A
#
# COMPACT_ATOMS: atom_id res chain seq x y z
N MET A 1 -13.03 -9.45 -15.02
CA MET A 1 -12.42 -10.00 -13.81
C MET A 1 -10.97 -10.37 -14.06
N ARG A 2 -10.09 -10.01 -13.12
CA ARG A 2 -8.67 -10.35 -13.25
C ARG A 2 -8.44 -11.77 -12.79
N GLU A 3 -7.62 -12.52 -13.51
CA GLU A 3 -7.18 -13.84 -13.07
C GLU A 3 -6.28 -13.72 -11.84
N LYS A 4 -5.43 -12.69 -11.82
CA LYS A 4 -4.53 -12.43 -10.70
C LYS A 4 -4.86 -11.09 -10.10
N PRO A 5 -4.88 -10.98 -8.77
CA PRO A 5 -5.06 -9.68 -8.14
C PRO A 5 -3.95 -8.71 -8.56
N LEU A 6 -4.32 -7.47 -8.79
CA LEU A 6 -3.35 -6.42 -9.15
C LEU A 6 -2.99 -5.64 -7.90
N ILE A 7 -1.69 -5.58 -7.61
CA ILE A 7 -1.16 -4.87 -6.44
C ILE A 7 -0.37 -3.67 -6.93
N LEU A 8 -0.71 -2.49 -6.43
CA LEU A 8 0.08 -1.29 -6.65
C LEU A 8 0.97 -1.08 -5.43
N VAL A 9 2.29 -1.04 -5.65
CA VAL A 9 3.25 -0.79 -4.57
C VAL A 9 3.81 0.60 -4.74
N VAL A 10 3.72 1.42 -3.71
CA VAL A 10 4.15 2.82 -3.75
C VAL A 10 5.24 3.05 -2.72
N ASP A 11 6.43 3.41 -3.20
CA ASP A 11 7.58 3.69 -2.36
C ASP A 11 8.58 4.51 -3.18
N ASP A 12 9.34 5.38 -2.54
CA ASP A 12 10.39 6.13 -3.21
C ASP A 12 11.71 5.38 -3.28
N GLU A 13 11.84 4.25 -2.58
CA GLU A 13 13.03 3.40 -2.60
C GLU A 13 12.94 2.38 -3.75
N HIS A 14 13.68 2.62 -4.82
CA HIS A 14 13.63 1.78 -6.02
C HIS A 14 14.03 0.32 -5.75
N ASP A 15 15.05 0.11 -4.91
CA ASP A 15 15.51 -1.24 -4.60
C ASP A 15 14.45 -2.04 -3.87
N LEU A 16 13.76 -1.42 -2.92
CA LEU A 16 12.69 -2.09 -2.19
C LEU A 16 11.52 -2.42 -3.12
N LEU A 17 11.15 -1.50 -4.01
CA LEU A 17 10.10 -1.75 -4.99
C LEU A 17 10.43 -2.93 -5.88
N GLU A 18 11.67 -3.03 -6.35
CA GLU A 18 12.10 -4.13 -7.19
C GLU A 18 12.00 -5.47 -6.44
N ILE A 19 12.50 -5.52 -5.21
CA ILE A 19 12.47 -6.72 -4.40
C ILE A 19 11.03 -7.15 -4.12
N MET A 20 10.21 -6.22 -3.69
CA MET A 20 8.83 -6.51 -3.34
C MET A 20 7.99 -6.91 -4.56
N SER A 21 8.19 -6.21 -5.69
CA SER A 21 7.50 -6.52 -6.93
C SER A 21 7.85 -7.92 -7.42
N THR A 22 9.12 -8.27 -7.36
CA THR A 22 9.58 -9.60 -7.78
C THR A 22 8.94 -10.68 -6.91
N LYS A 23 8.96 -10.50 -5.60
CA LYS A 23 8.37 -11.47 -4.68
C LYS A 23 6.87 -11.64 -4.91
N LEU A 24 6.14 -10.53 -5.03
CA LEU A 24 4.70 -10.59 -5.25
C LEU A 24 4.37 -11.22 -6.59
N SER A 25 5.12 -10.87 -7.64
CA SER A 25 4.91 -11.46 -8.97
C SER A 25 5.09 -12.97 -8.94
N HIS A 26 6.10 -13.45 -8.24
CA HIS A 26 6.35 -14.89 -8.11
C HIS A 26 5.33 -15.57 -7.21
N SER A 27 4.58 -14.81 -6.44
CA SER A 27 3.57 -15.35 -5.52
C SER A 27 2.17 -15.36 -6.09
N GLY A 28 2.03 -15.03 -7.37
CA GLY A 28 0.74 -15.13 -8.06
C GLY A 28 -0.02 -13.83 -8.23
N PHE A 29 0.64 -12.69 -8.02
CA PHE A 29 0.01 -11.37 -8.19
C PHE A 29 0.57 -10.65 -9.42
N ASP A 30 -0.25 -9.80 -10.02
CA ASP A 30 0.25 -8.81 -10.95
C ASP A 30 0.65 -7.56 -10.16
N VAL A 31 1.74 -6.92 -10.53
CA VAL A 31 2.28 -5.81 -9.75
C VAL A 31 2.56 -4.62 -10.66
N ILE A 32 2.15 -3.44 -10.20
CA ILE A 32 2.59 -2.17 -10.77
C ILE A 32 3.19 -1.34 -9.64
N VAL A 33 4.04 -0.39 -9.99
CA VAL A 33 4.75 0.42 -9.00
C VAL A 33 4.54 1.90 -9.26
N ALA A 34 4.63 2.69 -8.20
CA ALA A 34 4.65 4.14 -8.27
C ALA A 34 5.70 4.65 -7.29
N TYR A 35 6.32 5.78 -7.61
CA TYR A 35 7.44 6.29 -6.83
C TYR A 35 7.07 7.50 -5.96
N ASN A 36 5.86 8.01 -6.12
CA ASN A 36 5.41 9.16 -5.35
C ASN A 36 3.88 9.20 -5.31
N ALA A 37 3.35 10.15 -4.54
CA ALA A 37 1.91 10.24 -4.30
C ALA A 37 1.11 10.51 -5.58
N ASN A 38 1.62 11.39 -6.45
CA ASN A 38 0.90 11.72 -7.69
C ASN A 38 0.83 10.53 -8.62
N GLU A 39 1.93 9.80 -8.78
CA GLU A 39 1.94 8.57 -9.58
C GLU A 39 1.01 7.52 -9.01
N ALA A 40 0.95 7.42 -7.69
CA ALA A 40 0.07 6.46 -7.03
C ALA A 40 -1.39 6.77 -7.32
N TYR A 41 -1.77 8.03 -7.19
CA TYR A 41 -3.14 8.44 -7.46
C TYR A 41 -3.53 8.20 -8.92
N ASP A 42 -2.65 8.60 -9.85
CA ASP A 42 -2.90 8.39 -11.28
C ASP A 42 -3.03 6.91 -11.62
N ALA A 43 -2.13 6.08 -11.08
CA ALA A 43 -2.19 4.64 -11.30
C ALA A 43 -3.46 4.03 -10.71
N ALA A 44 -3.87 4.48 -9.53
CA ALA A 44 -5.09 3.99 -8.90
C ALA A 44 -6.31 4.29 -9.76
N LYS A 45 -6.41 5.50 -10.30
CA LYS A 45 -7.53 5.87 -11.17
C LYS A 45 -7.51 5.11 -12.49
N LYS A 46 -6.32 4.91 -13.05
CA LYS A 46 -6.17 4.31 -14.36
C LYS A 46 -6.36 2.80 -14.34
N THR A 47 -5.84 2.12 -13.34
CA THR A 47 -5.81 0.66 -13.31
C THR A 47 -6.75 0.03 -12.29
N HIS A 48 -7.19 0.80 -11.31
CA HIS A 48 -8.06 0.32 -10.24
C HIS A 48 -7.56 -0.97 -9.60
N PRO A 49 -6.40 -0.95 -8.94
CA PRO A 49 -5.81 -2.16 -8.37
C PRO A 49 -6.67 -2.73 -7.24
N ASP A 50 -6.45 -4.01 -6.95
CA ASP A 50 -7.18 -4.67 -5.86
C ASP A 50 -6.65 -4.27 -4.49
N LEU A 51 -5.38 -3.89 -4.41
CA LEU A 51 -4.75 -3.45 -3.18
C LEU A 51 -3.62 -2.49 -3.50
N ILE A 52 -3.49 -1.45 -2.69
CA ILE A 52 -2.37 -0.52 -2.75
C ILE A 52 -1.54 -0.69 -1.48
N LEU A 53 -0.25 -0.94 -1.65
CA LEU A 53 0.72 -0.92 -0.55
C LEU A 53 1.42 0.43 -0.60
N MET A 54 1.13 1.28 0.37
CA MET A 54 1.53 2.69 0.35
C MET A 54 2.55 2.99 1.43
N ASP A 55 3.76 3.40 1.02
CA ASP A 55 4.76 3.88 1.97
C ASP A 55 4.24 5.13 2.68
N ILE A 56 4.43 5.17 3.99
CA ILE A 56 4.00 6.32 4.82
C ILE A 56 4.92 7.52 4.59
N HIS A 57 6.21 7.28 4.49
CA HIS A 57 7.21 8.34 4.40
C HIS A 57 7.73 8.48 2.98
N MET A 58 7.27 9.49 2.26
CA MET A 58 7.74 9.80 0.92
C MET A 58 8.04 11.29 0.80
N PRO A 59 9.04 11.68 0.00
CA PRO A 59 9.32 13.09 -0.22
C PRO A 59 8.12 13.82 -0.83
N GLY A 60 7.89 15.03 -0.36
CA GLY A 60 6.83 15.89 -0.85
C GLY A 60 5.51 15.63 -0.13
N ALA A 61 4.75 14.63 -0.53
CA ALA A 61 3.49 14.28 0.10
C ALA A 61 3.64 12.96 0.85
N SER A 62 3.09 12.89 2.06
CA SER A 62 3.15 11.65 2.83
C SER A 62 2.21 10.60 2.24
N GLY A 63 2.49 9.33 2.54
CA GLY A 63 1.61 8.23 2.14
C GLY A 63 0.21 8.37 2.72
N THR A 64 0.08 8.95 3.92
CA THR A 64 -1.23 9.22 4.53
C THR A 64 -2.04 10.20 3.69
N ASP A 65 -1.42 11.28 3.21
CA ASP A 65 -2.11 12.25 2.36
C ASP A 65 -2.55 11.62 1.04
N ALA A 66 -1.67 10.82 0.44
CA ALA A 66 -2.00 10.12 -0.81
C ALA A 66 -3.16 9.15 -0.59
N ALA A 67 -3.12 8.40 0.50
CA ALA A 67 -4.17 7.44 0.82
C ALA A 67 -5.52 8.13 1.06
N LEU A 68 -5.52 9.25 1.78
CA LEU A 68 -6.73 10.03 1.99
C LEU A 68 -7.31 10.51 0.67
N ARG A 69 -6.46 11.01 -0.22
CA ARG A 69 -6.88 11.48 -1.53
C ARG A 69 -7.57 10.36 -2.32
N ILE A 70 -6.99 9.16 -2.28
CA ILE A 70 -7.56 7.99 -2.94
C ILE A 70 -8.90 7.61 -2.31
N LYS A 71 -8.99 7.62 -0.99
CA LYS A 71 -10.22 7.25 -0.28
C LYS A 71 -11.33 8.29 -0.39
N GLN A 72 -11.00 9.54 -0.69
CA GLN A 72 -11.98 10.60 -0.87
C GLN A 72 -12.53 10.69 -2.29
N ASP A 73 -11.84 10.10 -3.25
CA ASP A 73 -12.27 10.11 -4.65
C ASP A 73 -13.30 9.02 -4.89
N PRO A 74 -14.52 9.35 -5.37
CA PRO A 74 -15.54 8.31 -5.62
C PRO A 74 -15.08 7.21 -6.58
N GLU A 75 -14.14 7.48 -7.47
CA GLU A 75 -13.64 6.49 -8.42
C GLU A 75 -12.66 5.50 -7.80
N THR A 76 -12.02 5.87 -6.69
CA THR A 76 -10.95 5.05 -6.10
C THR A 76 -11.21 4.65 -4.64
N LYS A 77 -12.26 5.18 -4.03
CA LYS A 77 -12.51 4.97 -2.59
C LYS A 77 -12.67 3.50 -2.19
N ASP A 78 -13.07 2.65 -3.12
CA ASP A 78 -13.31 1.24 -2.83
C ASP A 78 -12.05 0.39 -2.90
N ILE A 79 -10.94 0.96 -3.38
CA ILE A 79 -9.66 0.25 -3.45
C ILE A 79 -9.12 0.07 -2.03
N LYS A 80 -8.70 -1.16 -1.71
CA LYS A 80 -8.09 -1.43 -0.42
C LYS A 80 -6.69 -0.81 -0.37
N VAL A 81 -6.35 -0.19 0.75
CA VAL A 81 -5.04 0.42 0.96
C VAL A 81 -4.47 -0.07 2.28
N ALA A 82 -3.23 -0.55 2.24
CA ALA A 82 -2.46 -0.87 3.43
C ALA A 82 -1.18 -0.05 3.41
N PHE A 83 -0.72 0.34 4.60
CA PHE A 83 0.50 1.13 4.69
C PHE A 83 1.74 0.25 4.83
N LEU A 84 2.82 0.68 4.17
CA LEU A 84 4.16 0.13 4.40
C LEU A 84 4.85 1.03 5.42
N SER A 85 5.38 0.43 6.47
CA SER A 85 5.97 1.17 7.57
C SER A 85 7.29 0.53 7.98
N ASN A 86 8.28 1.35 8.29
CA ASN A 86 9.52 0.88 8.88
C ASN A 86 9.39 1.07 10.39
N LEU A 87 9.56 -0.01 11.16
CA LEU A 87 9.43 0.07 12.62
C LEU A 87 10.45 1.01 13.25
N LYS A 88 11.57 1.26 12.56
CA LYS A 88 12.57 2.22 13.03
C LYS A 88 12.15 3.67 12.84
N ASP A 89 11.19 3.90 11.93
CA ASP A 89 10.62 5.22 11.68
C ASP A 89 9.23 5.23 12.29
N PRO A 90 9.05 5.87 13.44
CA PRO A 90 7.75 5.85 14.09
C PRO A 90 6.70 6.56 13.24
N TRP A 91 5.46 6.17 13.46
CA TRP A 91 4.31 6.83 12.86
C TRP A 91 4.40 8.34 13.12
N PRO A 92 4.05 9.18 12.14
CA PRO A 92 4.20 10.64 12.30
C PRO A 92 3.49 11.21 13.50
N THR A 93 2.41 10.59 13.96
CA THR A 93 1.74 10.99 15.18
C THR A 93 2.01 9.92 16.24
N THR A 94 2.90 10.22 17.18
CA THR A 94 3.33 9.24 18.17
C THR A 94 2.28 8.92 19.22
N GLN A 95 1.15 9.62 19.21
CA GLN A 95 0.12 9.46 20.24
C GLN A 95 -1.02 8.54 19.83
N ALA A 96 -1.12 8.15 18.57
CA ALA A 96 -2.20 7.31 18.09
C ALA A 96 -1.73 5.90 17.78
N PRO A 97 -2.46 4.87 18.21
CA PRO A 97 -2.15 3.50 17.77
C PRO A 97 -2.28 3.40 16.25
N LYS A 98 -1.33 2.73 15.61
CA LYS A 98 -1.32 2.59 14.16
C LYS A 98 -2.62 1.98 13.63
N GLU A 99 -3.08 0.93 14.28
CA GLU A 99 -4.30 0.23 13.86
C GLU A 99 -5.53 1.13 13.95
N GLY A 100 -5.62 1.91 15.01
CA GLY A 100 -6.72 2.85 15.18
C GLY A 100 -6.70 3.95 14.13
N MET A 101 -5.51 4.46 13.81
CA MET A 101 -5.37 5.48 12.78
C MET A 101 -5.73 4.92 11.41
N ALA A 102 -5.26 3.72 11.08
CA ALA A 102 -5.59 3.10 9.81
C ALA A 102 -7.10 2.93 9.64
N LYS A 103 -7.77 2.43 10.66
CA LYS A 103 -9.22 2.24 10.61
C LYS A 103 -9.97 3.55 10.46
N SER A 104 -9.53 4.60 11.14
CA SER A 104 -10.23 5.88 11.09
C SER A 104 -10.19 6.54 9.73
N ILE A 105 -9.19 6.22 8.90
CA ILE A 105 -9.10 6.74 7.54
C ILE A 105 -9.43 5.69 6.48
N GLY A 106 -9.96 4.53 6.89
CA GLY A 106 -10.43 3.52 5.96
C GLY A 106 -9.36 2.62 5.39
N MET A 107 -8.21 2.51 6.04
CA MET A 107 -7.12 1.64 5.59
C MET A 107 -7.26 0.24 6.15
N GLU A 108 -6.71 -0.73 5.43
CA GLU A 108 -6.84 -2.13 5.81
C GLU A 108 -5.85 -2.57 6.88
N ASP A 109 -4.58 -2.13 6.77
CA ASP A 109 -3.57 -2.65 7.68
C ASP A 109 -2.27 -1.88 7.57
N PHE A 110 -1.32 -2.23 8.43
CA PHE A 110 0.07 -1.80 8.37
C PHE A 110 0.96 -3.01 8.11
N ILE A 111 1.91 -2.87 7.20
CA ILE A 111 2.88 -3.91 6.86
C ILE A 111 4.27 -3.37 7.13
N ASP A 112 5.07 -4.10 7.90
CA ASP A 112 6.43 -3.71 8.24
C ASP A 112 7.34 -3.99 7.04
N LYS A 113 8.03 -2.96 6.54
CA LYS A 113 8.97 -3.09 5.43
C LYS A 113 10.13 -4.03 5.74
N THR A 114 10.46 -4.22 7.01
CA THR A 114 11.59 -5.03 7.43
C THR A 114 11.23 -6.48 7.71
N GLU A 115 9.93 -6.83 7.60
CA GLU A 115 9.50 -8.21 7.78
C GLU A 115 9.97 -9.11 6.65
N ASP A 116 10.03 -10.41 6.93
CA ASP A 116 10.24 -11.42 5.91
C ASP A 116 9.20 -11.27 4.80
N LEU A 117 9.64 -11.36 3.55
CA LEU A 117 8.73 -11.17 2.42
C LEU A 117 7.63 -12.23 2.35
N ASP A 118 7.87 -13.43 2.87
CA ASP A 118 6.82 -14.44 2.93
C ASP A 118 5.69 -14.02 3.87
N VAL A 119 6.03 -13.34 4.96
CA VAL A 119 5.03 -12.76 5.87
C VAL A 119 4.25 -11.66 5.16
N THR A 120 4.94 -10.81 4.41
CA THR A 120 4.31 -9.75 3.63
C THR A 120 3.31 -10.34 2.63
N VAL A 121 3.71 -11.36 1.89
CA VAL A 121 2.82 -12.04 0.94
C VAL A 121 1.59 -12.59 1.64
N GLN A 122 1.75 -13.22 2.80
CA GLN A 122 0.63 -13.77 3.53
C GLN A 122 -0.33 -12.66 3.99
N LYS A 123 0.20 -11.54 4.45
CA LYS A 123 -0.64 -10.40 4.83
C LYS A 123 -1.43 -9.85 3.65
N VAL A 124 -0.79 -9.78 2.48
CA VAL A 124 -1.47 -9.35 1.26
C VAL A 124 -2.63 -10.29 0.95
N ARG A 125 -2.40 -11.59 1.02
CA ARG A 125 -3.46 -12.57 0.78
C ARG A 125 -4.61 -12.43 1.77
N ASP A 126 -4.28 -12.22 3.03
CA ASP A 126 -5.28 -12.05 4.08
C ASP A 126 -6.14 -10.81 3.85
N ILE A 127 -5.51 -9.71 3.46
CA ILE A 127 -6.23 -8.47 3.18
C ILE A 127 -7.15 -8.65 1.97
N LEU A 128 -6.67 -9.28 0.93
CA LEU A 128 -7.47 -9.51 -0.28
C LEU A 128 -8.66 -10.43 -0.01
N ALA A 129 -8.55 -11.30 0.96
CA ALA A 129 -9.64 -12.22 1.35
C ALA A 129 -10.72 -11.53 2.19
N ARG A 130 -10.46 -10.35 2.74
CA ARG A 130 -11.44 -9.59 3.53
C ARG A 130 -12.52 -9.02 2.61
N LYS A 131 -13.73 -8.96 3.12
CA LYS A 131 -14.85 -8.40 2.36
C LYS A 131 -15.11 -6.94 2.69
#